data_d390f16087f5dbda8600f6c13041fd2e
#
_entry.id   d390f16087f5dbda8600f6c13041fd2e
#
_cell.length_a   1.000
_cell.length_b   1.000
_cell.length_c   1.000
_cell.angle_alpha   90.00
_cell.angle_beta   90.00
_cell.angle_gamma   90.00
#
_symmetry.space_group_name_H-M   'P 1'
#
loop_
_entity.id
_entity.type
_entity.pdbx_description
1 polymer ?
#
loop_
_entity_poly.entity_id
_entity_poly.type
_entity_poly.pdbx_seq_one_letter_code
_entity_poly.pdbx_strand_id
1 'polypeptide(L)'
;MTQSKRAEALAEHYVDQLASWAHISTRPLFGACGLYRQGHVFAMVWQGALYFKVDDDSRLAYVAAQSHTLGYVSNGEQHALKSYWEVPADVVEDRETLCLWAERAYQIALQGGKH
;
A
#
# COMPACT_ATOMS: atom_id res chain seq x y z
N MET A 1 20.10 -8.05 8.23
CA MET A 1 19.28 -7.39 7.21
C MET A 1 18.25 -6.50 7.83
N THR A 2 18.11 -5.30 7.32
CA THR A 2 17.17 -4.34 7.85
C THR A 2 15.77 -4.57 7.31
N GLN A 3 14.76 -4.06 8.01
CA GLN A 3 13.37 -4.11 7.58
C GLN A 3 13.18 -3.43 6.23
N SER A 4 13.88 -2.33 5.97
CA SER A 4 13.73 -1.61 4.71
C SER A 4 14.21 -2.43 3.52
N LYS A 5 15.25 -3.26 3.68
CA LYS A 5 15.68 -4.13 2.58
C LYS A 5 14.67 -5.21 2.27
N ARG A 6 14.02 -5.76 3.31
CA ARG A 6 12.97 -6.75 3.11
C ARG A 6 11.76 -6.10 2.44
N ALA A 7 11.42 -4.88 2.86
CA ALA A 7 10.32 -4.15 2.25
C ALA A 7 10.62 -3.85 0.78
N GLU A 8 11.85 -3.48 0.45
CA GLU A 8 12.23 -3.22 -0.95
C GLU A 8 12.12 -4.47 -1.82
N ALA A 9 12.56 -5.63 -1.31
CA ALA A 9 12.48 -6.88 -2.07
C ALA A 9 11.04 -7.28 -2.33
N LEU A 10 10.17 -7.13 -1.33
CA LEU A 10 8.76 -7.43 -1.48
C LEU A 10 8.07 -6.41 -2.38
N ALA A 11 8.48 -5.14 -2.27
CA ALA A 11 7.94 -4.08 -3.13
C ALA A 11 8.23 -4.37 -4.60
N GLU A 12 9.43 -4.86 -4.92
CA GLU A 12 9.76 -5.21 -6.31
C GLU A 12 8.88 -6.32 -6.84
N HIS A 13 8.50 -7.27 -5.98
CA HIS A 13 7.56 -8.31 -6.37
C HIS A 13 6.21 -7.70 -6.76
N TYR A 14 5.72 -6.73 -5.99
CA TYR A 14 4.45 -6.08 -6.30
C TYR A 14 4.55 -5.15 -7.51
N VAL A 15 5.70 -4.49 -7.70
CA VAL A 15 5.94 -3.72 -8.93
C VAL A 15 5.76 -4.61 -10.14
N ASP A 16 6.29 -5.82 -10.08
CA ASP A 16 6.18 -6.80 -11.15
C ASP A 16 4.73 -7.25 -11.36
N GLN A 17 4.01 -7.50 -10.27
CA GLN A 17 2.60 -7.89 -10.33
C GLN A 17 1.72 -6.79 -10.92
N LEU A 18 2.09 -5.52 -10.74
CA LEU A 18 1.33 -4.38 -11.22
C LEU A 18 1.84 -3.86 -12.57
N ALA A 19 2.85 -4.48 -13.14
CA ALA A 19 3.49 -3.98 -14.37
C ALA A 19 2.53 -3.87 -15.56
N SER A 20 1.54 -4.75 -15.64
CA SER A 20 0.53 -4.70 -16.70
C SER A 20 -0.42 -3.52 -16.54
N TRP A 21 -0.54 -2.99 -15.34
CA TRP A 21 -1.38 -1.83 -15.06
C TRP A 21 -0.61 -0.52 -15.25
N ALA A 22 0.58 -0.43 -14.68
CA ALA A 22 1.33 0.82 -14.73
C ALA A 22 2.79 0.59 -14.34
N HIS A 23 3.63 1.54 -14.73
CA HIS A 23 5.02 1.59 -14.27
C HIS A 23 5.05 2.16 -12.86
N ILE A 24 5.60 1.41 -11.92
CA ILE A 24 5.65 1.77 -10.51
C ILE A 24 7.09 1.98 -10.08
N SER A 25 7.36 3.09 -9.40
CA SER A 25 8.65 3.33 -8.78
C SER A 25 8.51 3.12 -7.27
N THR A 26 9.63 2.90 -6.61
CA THR A 26 9.65 2.63 -5.17
C THR A 26 10.61 3.58 -4.47
N ARG A 27 10.31 3.90 -3.20
CA ARG A 27 11.19 4.69 -2.35
C ARG A 27 11.12 4.20 -0.91
N PRO A 28 12.26 4.12 -0.21
CA PRO A 28 12.24 3.79 1.22
C PRO A 28 11.54 4.88 2.01
N LEU A 29 10.70 4.47 2.97
CA LEU A 29 9.97 5.39 3.86
C LEU A 29 9.97 4.83 5.27
N PHE A 30 10.83 5.31 6.16
CA PHE A 30 10.81 4.96 7.59
C PHE A 30 10.75 3.45 7.85
N GLY A 31 11.57 2.66 7.14
CA GLY A 31 11.55 1.21 7.28
C GLY A 31 10.53 0.50 6.41
N ALA A 32 9.61 1.25 5.83
CA ALA A 32 8.68 0.74 4.82
C ALA A 32 9.22 1.06 3.44
N CYS A 33 8.50 0.61 2.41
CA CYS A 33 8.81 0.98 1.03
C CYS A 33 7.53 1.48 0.37
N GLY A 34 7.57 2.73 -0.10
CA GLY A 34 6.42 3.31 -0.79
C GLY A 34 6.40 2.94 -2.27
N LEU A 35 5.20 2.70 -2.79
CA LEU A 35 4.99 2.45 -4.21
C LEU A 35 4.35 3.70 -4.82
N TYR A 36 4.97 4.19 -5.90
CA TYR A 36 4.59 5.46 -6.52
C TYR A 36 4.23 5.26 -7.98
N ARG A 37 3.21 5.94 -8.42
CA ARG A 37 2.90 6.06 -9.84
C ARG A 37 2.86 7.55 -10.16
N GLN A 38 3.62 7.98 -11.17
CA GLN A 38 3.69 9.39 -11.60
C GLN A 38 4.02 10.32 -10.42
N GLY A 39 4.86 9.84 -9.50
CA GLY A 39 5.28 10.64 -8.35
C GLY A 39 4.30 10.66 -7.18
N HIS A 40 3.17 9.95 -7.28
CA HIS A 40 2.16 9.91 -6.21
C HIS A 40 2.20 8.56 -5.51
N VAL A 41 2.41 8.57 -4.18
CA VAL A 41 2.42 7.36 -3.39
C VAL A 41 0.98 6.86 -3.20
N PHE A 42 0.74 5.60 -3.56
CA PHE A 42 -0.59 5.00 -3.42
C PHE A 42 -0.56 3.74 -2.58
N ALA A 43 0.60 3.24 -2.27
CA ALA A 43 0.74 1.98 -1.53
C ALA A 43 2.03 1.98 -0.72
N MET A 44 2.07 1.11 0.28
CA MET A 44 3.27 0.89 1.10
C MET A 44 3.44 -0.58 1.36
N VAL A 45 4.70 -1.02 1.43
CA VAL A 45 5.07 -2.35 1.90
C VAL A 45 5.70 -2.18 3.28
N TRP A 46 5.16 -2.87 4.27
CA TRP A 46 5.59 -2.74 5.66
C TRP A 46 5.50 -4.10 6.35
N GLN A 47 6.61 -4.53 6.93
CA GLN A 47 6.65 -5.78 7.71
C GLN A 47 5.99 -6.97 7.02
N GLY A 48 6.32 -7.15 5.75
CA GLY A 48 5.87 -8.33 4.99
C GLY A 48 4.46 -8.22 4.41
N ALA A 49 3.83 -7.05 4.47
CA ALA A 49 2.48 -6.86 3.97
C ALA A 49 2.39 -5.65 3.04
N LEU A 50 1.42 -5.70 2.14
CA LEU A 50 1.10 -4.61 1.21
C LEU A 50 -0.11 -3.85 1.71
N TYR A 51 -0.02 -2.53 1.73
CA TYR A 51 -1.09 -1.64 2.17
C TYR A 51 -1.41 -0.67 1.05
N PHE A 52 -2.69 -0.46 0.81
CA PHE A 52 -3.17 0.52 -0.18
C PHE A 52 -3.80 1.72 0.49
N LYS A 53 -3.69 2.87 -0.18
CA LYS A 53 -4.31 4.10 0.29
C LYS A 53 -5.82 4.03 0.14
N VAL A 54 -6.54 4.47 1.18
CA VAL A 54 -8.00 4.42 1.20
C VAL A 54 -8.59 5.79 1.54
N ASP A 55 -9.84 5.99 1.13
CA ASP A 55 -10.69 7.06 1.60
C ASP A 55 -11.87 6.45 2.37
N ASP A 56 -12.83 7.26 2.77
CA ASP A 56 -13.96 6.77 3.56
C ASP A 56 -14.79 5.73 2.81
N ASP A 57 -14.93 5.89 1.50
CA ASP A 57 -15.69 4.93 0.69
C ASP A 57 -14.94 3.64 0.46
N SER A 58 -13.70 3.71 -0.01
CA SER A 58 -12.94 2.50 -0.34
C SER A 58 -12.60 1.67 0.89
N ARG A 59 -12.47 2.31 2.06
CA ARG A 59 -12.19 1.61 3.31
C ARG A 59 -13.22 0.54 3.62
N LEU A 60 -14.47 0.75 3.19
CA LEU A 60 -15.56 -0.20 3.49
C LEU A 60 -15.28 -1.60 2.97
N ALA A 61 -14.66 -1.72 1.80
CA ALA A 61 -14.30 -3.01 1.25
C ALA A 61 -13.23 -3.71 2.10
N TYR A 62 -12.29 -2.92 2.65
CA TYR A 62 -11.25 -3.47 3.51
C TYR A 62 -11.83 -3.92 4.84
N VAL A 63 -12.75 -3.13 5.40
CA VAL A 63 -13.44 -3.50 6.65
C VAL A 63 -14.23 -4.78 6.45
N ALA A 64 -14.95 -4.89 5.33
CA ALA A 64 -15.73 -6.09 5.01
C ALA A 64 -14.85 -7.33 4.89
N ALA A 65 -13.61 -7.16 4.45
CA ALA A 65 -12.65 -8.25 4.34
C ALA A 65 -11.91 -8.51 5.65
N GLN A 66 -12.27 -7.81 6.73
CA GLN A 66 -11.65 -7.95 8.05
C GLN A 66 -10.16 -7.57 8.04
N SER A 67 -9.81 -6.62 7.20
CA SER A 67 -8.46 -6.09 7.13
C SER A 67 -8.24 -5.06 8.26
N HIS A 68 -7.04 -4.49 8.30
CA HIS A 68 -6.67 -3.51 9.32
C HIS A 68 -5.71 -2.47 8.76
N THR A 69 -5.54 -1.38 9.51
CA THR A 69 -4.65 -0.29 9.14
C THR A 69 -3.18 -0.70 9.34
N LEU A 70 -2.30 0.05 8.69
CA LEU A 70 -0.87 -0.03 8.98
C LEU A 70 -0.62 0.52 10.37
N GLY A 71 -0.05 -0.30 11.24
CA GLY A 71 0.26 0.10 12.62
C GLY A 71 1.75 0.06 12.87
N TYR A 72 2.24 1.00 13.67
CA TYR A 72 3.66 1.04 14.05
C TYR A 72 3.80 1.57 15.46
N VAL A 73 4.94 1.31 16.08
CA VAL A 73 5.25 1.78 17.43
C VAL A 73 6.34 2.84 17.35
N SER A 74 6.13 3.96 18.02
CA SER A 74 7.11 5.04 18.11
C SER A 74 7.11 5.59 19.52
N ASN A 75 8.30 5.67 20.13
CA ASN A 75 8.46 6.14 21.52
C ASN A 75 7.57 5.38 22.50
N GLY A 76 7.40 4.06 22.28
CA GLY A 76 6.60 3.21 23.15
C GLY A 76 5.09 3.35 22.95
N GLU A 77 4.66 4.16 21.99
CA GLU A 77 3.25 4.38 21.72
C GLU A 77 2.82 3.72 20.41
N GLN A 78 1.62 3.19 20.40
CA GLN A 78 1.03 2.57 19.23
C GLN A 78 0.42 3.65 18.33
N HIS A 79 0.76 3.63 17.05
CA HIS A 79 0.21 4.57 16.06
C HIS A 79 -0.38 3.80 14.91
N ALA A 80 -1.30 4.44 14.20
CA ALA A 80 -1.90 3.85 13.01
C ALA A 80 -1.93 4.88 11.88
N LEU A 81 -1.56 4.44 10.68
CA LEU A 81 -1.74 5.22 9.46
C LEU A 81 -3.11 4.86 8.90
N LYS A 82 -4.12 5.61 9.29
CA LYS A 82 -5.53 5.27 8.98
C LYS A 82 -5.86 5.36 7.50
N SER A 83 -5.04 6.04 6.72
CA SER A 83 -5.24 6.12 5.26
C SER A 83 -4.64 4.95 4.50
N TYR A 84 -4.01 4.00 5.19
CA TYR A 84 -3.43 2.81 4.56
C TYR A 84 -3.95 1.56 5.24
N TRP A 85 -4.55 0.66 4.46
CA TRP A 85 -5.10 -0.60 4.95
C TRP A 85 -4.47 -1.77 4.22
N GLU A 86 -4.27 -2.86 4.92
CA GLU A 86 -3.66 -4.06 4.35
C GLU A 86 -4.55 -4.63 3.25
N VAL A 87 -3.94 -4.93 2.10
CA VAL A 87 -4.66 -5.53 0.97
C VAL A 87 -5.00 -6.97 1.33
N PRO A 88 -6.29 -7.37 1.24
CA PRO A 88 -6.68 -8.75 1.58
C PRO A 88 -5.96 -9.79 0.72
N ALA A 89 -5.73 -10.97 1.30
CA ALA A 89 -4.97 -12.04 0.65
C ALA A 89 -5.58 -12.46 -0.70
N ASP A 90 -6.89 -12.57 -0.78
CA ASP A 90 -7.56 -12.94 -2.04
C ASP A 90 -7.33 -11.91 -3.14
N VAL A 91 -7.22 -10.64 -2.77
CA VAL A 91 -6.93 -9.56 -3.73
C VAL A 91 -5.48 -9.67 -4.20
N VAL A 92 -4.56 -9.88 -3.28
CA VAL A 92 -3.13 -10.02 -3.61
C VAL A 92 -2.89 -11.20 -4.54
N GLU A 93 -3.65 -12.28 -4.36
CA GLU A 93 -3.46 -13.52 -5.13
C GLU A 93 -4.06 -13.47 -6.53
N ASP A 94 -4.89 -12.46 -6.82
CA ASP A 94 -5.51 -12.31 -8.13
C ASP A 94 -5.02 -11.01 -8.77
N ARG A 95 -4.14 -11.14 -9.76
CA ARG A 95 -3.50 -9.98 -10.39
C ARG A 95 -4.50 -8.96 -10.93
N GLU A 96 -5.58 -9.41 -11.56
CA GLU A 96 -6.58 -8.50 -12.10
C GLU A 96 -7.26 -7.68 -11.00
N THR A 97 -7.66 -8.35 -9.94
CA THR A 97 -8.29 -7.69 -8.80
C THR A 97 -7.31 -6.74 -8.12
N LEU A 98 -6.06 -7.19 -7.98
CA LEU A 98 -5.02 -6.34 -7.38
C LEU A 98 -4.85 -5.04 -8.16
N CYS A 99 -4.84 -5.11 -9.49
CA CYS A 99 -4.71 -3.93 -10.34
C CYS A 99 -5.92 -3.00 -10.20
N LEU A 100 -7.13 -3.56 -10.08
CA LEU A 100 -8.34 -2.75 -9.87
C LEU A 100 -8.28 -2.00 -8.55
N TRP A 101 -7.87 -2.67 -7.49
CA TRP A 101 -7.73 -2.04 -6.18
C TRP A 101 -6.61 -1.01 -6.17
N ALA A 102 -5.52 -1.28 -6.91
CA ALA A 102 -4.41 -0.34 -7.04
C ALA A 102 -4.85 0.93 -7.78
N GLU A 103 -5.67 0.78 -8.82
CA GLU A 103 -6.21 1.93 -9.56
C GLU A 103 -7.02 2.84 -8.63
N ARG A 104 -7.86 2.24 -7.77
CA ARG A 104 -8.64 3.01 -6.81
C ARG A 104 -7.72 3.76 -5.84
N ALA A 105 -6.71 3.06 -5.31
CA ALA A 105 -5.75 3.66 -4.39
C ALA A 105 -5.00 4.83 -5.05
N TYR A 106 -4.63 4.67 -6.32
CA TYR A 106 -3.95 5.72 -7.06
C TYR A 106 -4.85 6.95 -7.26
N GLN A 107 -6.12 6.74 -7.59
CA GLN A 107 -7.07 7.85 -7.74
C GLN A 107 -7.22 8.63 -6.43
N ILE A 108 -7.25 7.91 -5.31
CA ILE A 108 -7.30 8.53 -3.98
C ILE A 108 -6.04 9.35 -3.73
N ALA A 109 -4.87 8.82 -4.11
CA ALA A 109 -3.60 9.53 -3.95
C ALA A 109 -3.60 10.84 -4.74
N LEU A 110 -4.17 10.83 -5.95
CA LEU A 110 -4.27 12.04 -6.75
C LEU A 110 -5.13 13.10 -6.08
N GLN A 111 -6.24 12.69 -5.48
CA GLN A 111 -7.14 13.61 -4.80
C GLN A 111 -6.51 14.18 -3.54
N GLY A 112 -5.80 13.36 -2.78
CA GLY A 112 -5.14 13.81 -1.55
C GLY A 112 -4.08 14.85 -1.79
N GLY A 113 -3.45 14.85 -2.96
CA GLY A 113 -2.42 15.83 -3.30
C GLY A 113 -2.93 17.24 -3.54
N LYS A 114 -4.23 17.44 -3.44
CA LYS A 114 -4.84 18.77 -3.71
C LYS A 114 -4.99 19.65 -2.48
N HIS A 115 -4.58 19.15 -1.35
CA HIS A 115 -4.71 19.92 -0.10
C HIS A 115 -3.61 20.92 0.09
#